data_24e558025027917d41c6e108b7a1d77d
#
_entry.id   24e558025027917d41c6e108b7a1d77d
#
_cell.length_a   1.000
_cell.length_b   1.000
_cell.length_c   1.000
_cell.angle_alpha   90.00
_cell.angle_beta   90.00
_cell.angle_gamma   90.00
#
_symmetry.space_group_name_H-M   'P 1'
#
loop_
_entity.id
_entity.type
_entity.pdbx_description
1 polymer ?
#
loop_
_entity_poly.entity_id
_entity_poly.type
_entity_poly.pdbx_seq_one_letter_code
_entity_poly.pdbx_strand_id
1 'polypeptide(L)'
;MSLARPVGSDHQLARLLQIGIVLEEVVEARAEKHVELSDADLDPEVRAFLNEAAEESADHRARLETLLAELDADTVAFEDIEPLVAERYEADDDFDGVLYDQLCNEETAYKFYEDLLAAIENSGVQFPVDREYLTSVLAKIMAEEKAGVERVTELMEERE
;
A
#
# COMPACT_ATOMS: atom_id res chain seq x y z
N MET A 1 9.61 17.99 -1.20
CA MET A 1 8.62 18.79 -0.48
C MET A 1 7.24 18.20 -0.70
N SER A 2 6.64 17.73 0.36
CA SER A 2 5.28 17.24 0.25
C SER A 2 4.33 18.40 0.06
N LEU A 3 3.62 18.38 -1.04
CA LEU A 3 2.59 19.38 -1.33
C LEU A 3 1.23 18.74 -1.18
N ALA A 4 1.00 18.10 -0.02
CA ALA A 4 -0.29 17.50 0.25
C ALA A 4 -1.37 18.59 0.23
N ARG A 5 -2.04 18.71 -0.90
CA ARG A 5 -3.15 19.64 -1.04
C ARG A 5 -4.33 19.10 -0.26
N PRO A 6 -5.09 19.97 0.41
CA PRO A 6 -6.28 19.52 1.11
C PRO A 6 -7.23 18.78 0.15
N VAL A 7 -7.80 17.68 0.64
CA VAL A 7 -8.83 16.96 -0.12
C VAL A 7 -10.06 17.86 -0.24
N GLY A 8 -10.49 18.10 -1.46
CA GLY A 8 -11.54 19.08 -1.75
C GLY A 8 -12.94 18.52 -1.93
N SER A 9 -13.10 17.20 -2.02
CA SER A 9 -14.41 16.59 -2.24
C SER A 9 -14.38 15.09 -1.94
N ASP A 10 -15.57 14.49 -1.83
CA ASP A 10 -15.75 13.04 -1.67
C ASP A 10 -15.14 12.30 -2.87
N HIS A 11 -15.27 12.84 -4.07
CA HIS A 11 -14.74 12.23 -5.28
C HIS A 11 -13.21 12.19 -5.24
N GLN A 12 -12.57 13.25 -4.75
CA GLN A 12 -11.12 13.27 -4.58
C GLN A 12 -10.68 12.24 -3.55
N LEU A 13 -11.37 12.16 -2.43
CA LEU A 13 -11.06 11.17 -1.39
C LEU A 13 -11.21 9.76 -1.95
N ALA A 14 -12.30 9.49 -2.68
CA ALA A 14 -12.52 8.19 -3.30
C ALA A 14 -11.39 7.82 -4.26
N ARG A 15 -10.92 8.77 -5.08
CA ARG A 15 -9.81 8.53 -5.99
C ARG A 15 -8.51 8.22 -5.25
N LEU A 16 -8.25 8.95 -4.17
CA LEU A 16 -7.05 8.71 -3.37
C LEU A 16 -7.09 7.35 -2.69
N LEU A 17 -8.25 6.94 -2.17
CA LEU A 17 -8.42 5.60 -1.61
C LEU A 17 -8.24 4.52 -2.67
N GLN A 18 -8.72 4.74 -3.89
CA GLN A 18 -8.52 3.80 -5.00
C GLN A 18 -7.04 3.70 -5.38
N ILE A 19 -6.29 4.80 -5.34
CA ILE A 19 -4.86 4.78 -5.58
C ILE A 19 -4.18 3.92 -4.51
N GLY A 20 -4.60 4.05 -3.27
CA GLY A 20 -4.11 3.21 -2.18
C GLY A 20 -4.39 1.73 -2.41
N ILE A 21 -5.58 1.40 -2.87
CA ILE A 21 -5.97 0.01 -3.20
C ILE A 21 -5.06 -0.56 -4.28
N VAL A 22 -4.80 0.21 -5.34
CA VAL A 22 -3.90 -0.19 -6.41
C VAL A 22 -2.47 -0.39 -5.88
N LEU A 23 -2.01 0.54 -5.06
CA LEU A 23 -0.68 0.45 -4.45
C LEU A 23 -0.52 -0.83 -3.63
N GLU A 24 -1.52 -1.16 -2.81
CA GLU A 24 -1.50 -2.40 -2.01
C GLU A 24 -1.53 -3.65 -2.90
N GLU A 25 -2.29 -3.62 -3.97
CA GLU A 25 -2.31 -4.73 -4.94
C GLU A 25 -0.94 -4.94 -5.56
N VAL A 26 -0.27 -3.84 -5.89
CA VAL A 26 1.08 -3.86 -6.45
C VAL A 26 2.07 -4.48 -5.46
N VAL A 27 2.04 -4.05 -4.20
CA VAL A 27 2.94 -4.55 -3.16
C VAL A 27 2.71 -6.04 -2.92
N GLU A 28 1.45 -6.46 -2.83
CA GLU A 28 1.08 -7.87 -2.65
C GLU A 28 1.60 -8.74 -3.80
N ALA A 29 1.37 -8.29 -5.04
CA ALA A 29 1.79 -9.02 -6.23
C ALA A 29 3.32 -9.16 -6.29
N ARG A 30 4.06 -8.10 -5.94
CA ARG A 30 5.52 -8.15 -5.95
C ARG A 30 6.05 -9.10 -4.88
N ALA A 31 5.52 -9.05 -3.67
CA ALA A 31 5.94 -9.96 -2.61
C ALA A 31 5.70 -11.42 -3.00
N GLU A 32 4.53 -11.71 -3.55
CA GLU A 32 4.20 -13.07 -4.02
C GLU A 32 5.12 -13.53 -5.14
N LYS A 33 5.44 -12.63 -6.07
CA LYS A 33 6.33 -12.93 -7.19
C LYS A 33 7.75 -13.24 -6.71
N HIS A 34 8.25 -12.52 -5.73
CA HIS A 34 9.56 -12.80 -5.15
C HIS A 34 9.62 -14.19 -4.54
N VAL A 35 8.59 -14.58 -3.81
CA VAL A 35 8.49 -15.91 -3.20
C VAL A 35 8.48 -16.97 -4.27
N GLU A 36 7.67 -16.78 -5.32
CA GLU A 36 7.53 -17.73 -6.41
C GLU A 36 8.81 -17.93 -7.23
N LEU A 37 9.45 -16.82 -7.63
CA LEU A 37 10.64 -16.86 -8.49
C LEU A 37 11.90 -17.31 -7.76
N SER A 38 11.98 -17.09 -6.45
CA SER A 38 13.18 -17.37 -5.66
C SER A 38 13.02 -18.58 -4.73
N ASP A 39 12.05 -19.42 -5.01
CA ASP A 39 11.61 -20.49 -4.10
C ASP A 39 12.73 -21.37 -3.55
N ALA A 40 13.67 -21.77 -4.40
CA ALA A 40 14.75 -22.70 -4.01
C ALA A 40 15.85 -22.04 -3.18
N ASP A 41 16.08 -20.75 -3.39
CA ASP A 41 17.25 -20.04 -2.84
C ASP A 41 16.90 -19.00 -1.78
N LEU A 42 15.61 -18.80 -1.53
CA LEU A 42 15.17 -17.76 -0.62
C LEU A 42 15.32 -18.21 0.84
N ASP A 43 16.00 -17.38 1.63
CA ASP A 43 16.15 -17.56 3.07
C ASP A 43 14.76 -17.74 3.70
N PRO A 44 14.55 -18.76 4.56
CA PRO A 44 13.24 -18.99 5.19
C PRO A 44 12.69 -17.80 5.97
N GLU A 45 13.54 -17.01 6.60
CA GLU A 45 13.13 -15.81 7.34
C GLU A 45 12.65 -14.73 6.37
N VAL A 46 13.31 -14.56 5.25
CA VAL A 46 12.91 -13.62 4.21
C VAL A 46 11.59 -14.08 3.58
N ARG A 47 11.46 -15.37 3.30
CA ARG A 47 10.21 -15.94 2.77
C ARG A 47 9.04 -15.67 3.70
N ALA A 48 9.22 -15.92 5.00
CA ALA A 48 8.19 -15.69 6.00
C ALA A 48 7.78 -14.21 6.03
N PHE A 49 8.77 -13.32 5.98
CA PHE A 49 8.53 -11.88 5.95
C PHE A 49 7.72 -11.47 4.70
N LEU A 50 8.09 -11.97 3.52
CA LEU A 50 7.38 -11.64 2.27
C LEU A 50 5.95 -12.15 2.28
N ASN A 51 5.72 -13.34 2.82
CA ASN A 51 4.37 -13.89 2.94
C ASN A 51 3.51 -13.04 3.88
N GLU A 52 4.08 -12.61 5.02
CA GLU A 52 3.40 -11.72 5.95
C GLU A 52 3.11 -10.37 5.31
N ALA A 53 4.05 -9.83 4.53
CA ALA A 53 3.88 -8.56 3.83
C ALA A 53 2.75 -8.65 2.81
N ALA A 54 2.64 -9.76 2.08
CA ALA A 54 1.56 -9.96 1.12
C ALA A 54 0.20 -10.02 1.83
N GLU A 55 0.11 -10.74 2.94
CA GLU A 55 -1.11 -10.83 3.74
C GLU A 55 -1.50 -9.48 4.32
N GLU A 56 -0.53 -8.70 4.79
CA GLU A 56 -0.75 -7.37 5.32
C GLU A 56 -1.28 -6.42 4.25
N SER A 57 -0.70 -6.45 3.04
CA SER A 57 -1.18 -5.63 1.93
C SER A 57 -2.62 -6.00 1.54
N ALA A 58 -2.96 -7.28 1.53
CA ALA A 58 -4.33 -7.72 1.27
C ALA A 58 -5.30 -7.19 2.33
N ASP A 59 -4.89 -7.19 3.60
CA ASP A 59 -5.68 -6.65 4.70
C ASP A 59 -5.85 -5.13 4.58
N HIS A 60 -4.78 -4.41 4.25
CA HIS A 60 -4.84 -2.96 4.02
C HIS A 60 -5.81 -2.64 2.88
N ARG A 61 -5.73 -3.40 1.79
CA ARG A 61 -6.65 -3.24 0.66
C ARG A 61 -8.10 -3.40 1.10
N ALA A 62 -8.39 -4.44 1.89
CA ALA A 62 -9.74 -4.68 2.38
C ALA A 62 -10.25 -3.53 3.25
N ARG A 63 -9.40 -2.97 4.09
CA ARG A 63 -9.76 -1.81 4.93
C ARG A 63 -10.04 -0.58 4.07
N LEU A 64 -9.24 -0.33 3.03
CA LEU A 64 -9.46 0.77 2.11
C LEU A 64 -10.77 0.62 1.33
N GLU A 65 -11.07 -0.60 0.91
CA GLU A 65 -12.33 -0.91 0.21
C GLU A 65 -13.54 -0.63 1.11
N THR A 66 -13.43 -0.96 2.39
CA THR A 66 -14.49 -0.68 3.37
C THR A 66 -14.71 0.83 3.51
N LEU A 67 -13.64 1.61 3.59
CA LEU A 67 -13.75 3.07 3.64
C LEU A 67 -14.36 3.63 2.36
N LEU A 68 -13.93 3.11 1.22
CA LEU A 68 -14.41 3.55 -0.09
C LEU A 68 -15.93 3.31 -0.23
N ALA A 69 -16.41 2.18 0.28
CA ALA A 69 -17.83 1.82 0.22
C ALA A 69 -18.72 2.79 1.00
N GLU A 70 -18.16 3.51 1.98
CA GLU A 70 -18.91 4.50 2.75
C GLU A 70 -19.02 5.85 2.06
N LEU A 71 -18.28 6.04 0.97
CA LEU A 71 -18.33 7.29 0.20
C LEU A 71 -19.37 7.17 -0.92
N ASP A 72 -20.16 8.22 -1.10
CA ASP A 72 -21.13 8.29 -2.19
C ASP A 72 -20.47 8.97 -3.39
N ALA A 73 -19.59 8.22 -4.05
CA ALA A 73 -18.81 8.74 -5.17
C ALA A 73 -18.60 7.66 -6.22
N ASP A 74 -18.52 8.07 -7.47
CA ASP A 74 -18.24 7.16 -8.58
C ASP A 74 -16.81 6.67 -8.50
N THR A 75 -16.61 5.37 -8.64
CA THR A 75 -15.30 4.72 -8.60
C THR A 75 -15.11 3.87 -9.84
N VAL A 76 -13.85 3.58 -10.15
CA VAL A 76 -13.50 2.63 -11.19
C VAL A 76 -13.55 1.23 -10.57
N ALA A 77 -14.18 0.28 -11.23
CA ALA A 77 -14.27 -1.08 -10.70
C ALA A 77 -12.87 -1.67 -10.53
N PHE A 78 -12.63 -2.31 -9.39
CA PHE A 78 -11.33 -2.92 -9.09
C PHE A 78 -10.95 -3.96 -10.14
N GLU A 79 -11.92 -4.72 -10.63
CA GLU A 79 -11.71 -5.72 -11.67
C GLU A 79 -11.14 -5.14 -12.97
N ASP A 80 -11.37 -3.85 -13.22
CA ASP A 80 -10.83 -3.16 -14.40
C ASP A 80 -9.38 -2.69 -14.17
N ILE A 81 -8.98 -2.53 -12.92
CA ILE A 81 -7.64 -2.07 -12.53
C ILE A 81 -6.68 -3.24 -12.39
N GLU A 82 -7.11 -4.33 -11.79
CA GLU A 82 -6.29 -5.51 -11.50
C GLU A 82 -5.51 -6.04 -12.71
N PRO A 83 -6.13 -6.23 -13.89
CA PRO A 83 -5.38 -6.71 -15.06
C PRO A 83 -4.28 -5.76 -15.51
N LEU A 84 -4.48 -4.46 -15.33
CA LEU A 84 -3.47 -3.45 -15.70
C LEU A 84 -2.24 -3.54 -14.80
N VAL A 85 -2.45 -3.80 -13.52
CA VAL A 85 -1.37 -4.00 -12.54
C VAL A 85 -0.59 -5.27 -12.88
N ALA A 86 -1.30 -6.38 -13.13
CA ALA A 86 -0.69 -7.67 -13.46
C ALA A 86 0.15 -7.57 -14.74
N GLU A 87 -0.40 -6.94 -15.78
CA GLU A 87 0.30 -6.75 -17.06
C GLU A 87 1.60 -5.99 -16.88
N ARG A 88 1.57 -4.92 -16.08
CA ARG A 88 2.75 -4.11 -15.83
C ARG A 88 3.85 -4.89 -15.11
N TYR A 89 3.47 -5.82 -14.24
CA TYR A 89 4.43 -6.64 -13.50
C TYR A 89 5.11 -7.70 -14.33
N GLU A 90 4.39 -8.31 -15.26
CA GLU A 90 4.95 -9.32 -16.12
C GLU A 90 6.03 -8.76 -17.04
N ALA A 91 5.97 -7.45 -17.30
CA ALA A 91 6.92 -6.78 -18.20
C ALA A 91 8.24 -6.37 -17.51
N ASP A 92 8.29 -6.39 -16.19
CA ASP A 92 9.45 -5.91 -15.42
C ASP A 92 10.02 -7.01 -14.53
N ASP A 93 10.99 -7.76 -15.05
CA ASP A 93 11.66 -8.84 -14.34
C ASP A 93 12.96 -8.39 -13.66
N ASP A 94 13.32 -7.10 -13.77
CA ASP A 94 14.60 -6.59 -13.32
C ASP A 94 14.49 -6.00 -11.91
N PHE A 95 14.73 -6.85 -10.91
CA PHE A 95 14.73 -6.43 -9.50
C PHE A 95 16.15 -6.21 -9.00
N ASP A 96 16.36 -5.11 -8.29
CA ASP A 96 17.65 -4.80 -7.64
C ASP A 96 17.92 -5.64 -6.39
N GLY A 97 17.17 -6.69 -6.21
CA GLY A 97 17.23 -7.56 -5.06
C GLY A 97 15.89 -7.56 -4.31
N VAL A 98 15.58 -8.72 -3.75
CA VAL A 98 14.26 -8.96 -3.13
C VAL A 98 13.99 -7.99 -1.98
N LEU A 99 14.96 -7.88 -1.04
CA LEU A 99 14.78 -7.01 0.12
C LEU A 99 14.78 -5.53 -0.25
N TYR A 100 15.64 -5.15 -1.21
CA TYR A 100 15.67 -3.76 -1.67
C TYR A 100 14.34 -3.37 -2.34
N ASP A 101 13.79 -4.25 -3.17
CA ASP A 101 12.49 -4.01 -3.80
C ASP A 101 11.39 -3.88 -2.75
N GLN A 102 11.40 -4.76 -1.75
CA GLN A 102 10.42 -4.72 -0.67
C GLN A 102 10.55 -3.43 0.16
N LEU A 103 11.78 -2.99 0.43
CA LEU A 103 12.02 -1.73 1.13
C LEU A 103 11.40 -0.57 0.35
N CYS A 104 11.62 -0.50 -0.95
CA CYS A 104 11.05 0.55 -1.78
C CYS A 104 9.51 0.54 -1.75
N ASN A 105 8.92 -0.64 -1.77
CA ASN A 105 7.47 -0.81 -1.71
C ASN A 105 6.91 -0.31 -0.38
N GLU A 106 7.54 -0.70 0.73
CA GLU A 106 7.10 -0.29 2.07
C GLU A 106 7.25 1.22 2.30
N GLU A 107 8.38 1.80 1.84
CA GLU A 107 8.60 3.24 1.94
C GLU A 107 7.61 4.04 1.09
N THR A 108 7.32 3.57 -0.11
CA THR A 108 6.36 4.21 -1.01
C THR A 108 4.98 4.21 -0.39
N ALA A 109 4.55 3.08 0.17
CA ALA A 109 3.25 2.96 0.83
C ALA A 109 3.19 3.87 2.06
N TYR A 110 4.23 3.85 2.91
CA TYR A 110 4.29 4.71 4.09
C TYR A 110 4.13 6.18 3.71
N LYS A 111 4.86 6.63 2.71
CA LYS A 111 4.83 8.02 2.25
C LYS A 111 3.45 8.39 1.70
N PHE A 112 2.84 7.48 0.97
CA PHE A 112 1.50 7.69 0.44
C PHE A 112 0.49 7.95 1.57
N TYR A 113 0.50 7.11 2.61
CA TYR A 113 -0.45 7.27 3.71
C TYR A 113 -0.16 8.52 4.55
N GLU A 114 1.12 8.87 4.72
CA GLU A 114 1.51 10.09 5.41
C GLU A 114 0.93 11.32 4.69
N ASP A 115 1.09 11.36 3.37
CA ASP A 115 0.59 12.48 2.56
C ASP A 115 -0.94 12.51 2.53
N LEU A 116 -1.58 11.34 2.44
CA LEU A 116 -3.05 11.24 2.44
C LEU A 116 -3.63 11.74 3.77
N LEU A 117 -3.05 11.33 4.90
CA LEU A 117 -3.49 11.80 6.22
C LEU A 117 -3.36 13.30 6.34
N ALA A 118 -2.25 13.88 5.90
CA ALA A 118 -2.05 15.33 5.93
C ALA A 118 -3.10 16.04 5.07
N ALA A 119 -3.40 15.50 3.90
CA ALA A 119 -4.40 16.08 3.00
C ALA A 119 -5.81 16.06 3.61
N ILE A 120 -6.14 15.02 4.35
CA ILE A 120 -7.43 14.90 5.04
C ILE A 120 -7.48 15.87 6.24
N GLU A 121 -6.43 15.90 7.04
CA GLU A 121 -6.36 16.78 8.22
C GLU A 121 -6.48 18.24 7.85
N ASN A 122 -5.93 18.63 6.70
CA ASN A 122 -5.98 20.01 6.21
C ASN A 122 -7.28 20.33 5.44
N SER A 123 -8.17 19.35 5.27
CA SER A 123 -9.42 19.53 4.54
C SER A 123 -10.53 20.08 5.43
N GLY A 124 -11.29 21.06 4.91
CA GLY A 124 -12.48 21.57 5.56
C GLY A 124 -13.77 20.87 5.13
N VAL A 125 -13.67 19.87 4.24
CA VAL A 125 -14.81 19.15 3.70
C VAL A 125 -15.34 18.14 4.73
N GLN A 126 -16.65 18.01 4.82
CA GLN A 126 -17.30 16.96 5.62
C GLN A 126 -17.52 15.76 4.70
N PHE A 127 -17.04 14.61 5.12
CA PHE A 127 -17.20 13.36 4.36
C PHE A 127 -18.35 12.53 4.94
N PRO A 128 -18.98 11.64 4.14
CA PRO A 128 -19.99 10.72 4.65
C PRO A 128 -19.46 9.75 5.70
N VAL A 129 -18.17 9.43 5.64
CA VAL A 129 -17.50 8.61 6.65
C VAL A 129 -17.04 9.51 7.80
N ASP A 130 -17.16 9.01 9.04
CA ASP A 130 -16.66 9.72 10.21
C ASP A 130 -15.16 10.00 10.06
N ARG A 131 -14.78 11.26 10.19
CA ARG A 131 -13.39 11.70 9.99
C ARG A 131 -12.43 11.02 10.98
N GLU A 132 -12.83 10.90 12.23
CA GLU A 132 -12.01 10.25 13.26
C GLU A 132 -11.76 8.78 12.92
N TYR A 133 -12.79 8.07 12.48
CA TYR A 133 -12.66 6.69 12.03
C TYR A 133 -11.76 6.59 10.81
N LEU A 134 -11.99 7.43 9.80
CA LEU A 134 -11.18 7.48 8.59
C LEU A 134 -9.69 7.67 8.90
N THR A 135 -9.36 8.70 9.68
CA THR A 135 -7.97 9.00 10.02
C THR A 135 -7.36 7.92 10.90
N SER A 136 -8.14 7.31 11.78
CA SER A 136 -7.68 6.21 12.64
C SER A 136 -7.27 4.97 11.82
N VAL A 137 -8.10 4.59 10.85
CA VAL A 137 -7.79 3.44 9.97
C VAL A 137 -6.52 3.72 9.16
N LEU A 138 -6.43 4.90 8.55
CA LEU A 138 -5.27 5.26 7.72
C LEU A 138 -3.99 5.39 8.55
N ALA A 139 -4.09 5.94 9.77
CA ALA A 139 -2.93 6.06 10.66
C ALA A 139 -2.41 4.68 11.08
N LYS A 140 -3.31 3.73 11.30
CA LYS A 140 -2.93 2.37 11.66
C LYS A 140 -2.23 1.66 10.49
N ILE A 141 -2.75 1.83 9.28
CA ILE A 141 -2.10 1.28 8.07
C ILE A 141 -0.71 1.90 7.92
N MET A 142 -0.59 3.21 8.08
CA MET A 142 0.69 3.91 7.99
C MET A 142 1.70 3.37 9.00
N ALA A 143 1.27 3.13 10.24
CA ALA A 143 2.14 2.60 11.29
C ALA A 143 2.63 1.18 10.94
N GLU A 144 1.76 0.36 10.35
CA GLU A 144 2.11 -0.98 9.92
C GLU A 144 3.11 -0.95 8.76
N GLU A 145 2.97 0.00 7.82
CA GLU A 145 3.95 0.19 6.75
C GLU A 145 5.31 0.63 7.30
N LYS A 146 5.31 1.51 8.29
CA LYS A 146 6.54 1.94 8.96
C LYS A 146 7.24 0.76 9.63
N ALA A 147 6.48 -0.09 10.30
CA ALA A 147 7.03 -1.30 10.92
C ALA A 147 7.63 -2.23 9.85
N GLY A 148 7.02 -2.30 8.68
CA GLY A 148 7.54 -3.04 7.53
C GLY A 148 8.89 -2.51 7.06
N VAL A 149 9.02 -1.17 6.96
CA VAL A 149 10.30 -0.53 6.60
C VAL A 149 11.39 -0.92 7.60
N GLU A 150 11.08 -0.83 8.89
CA GLU A 150 12.02 -1.17 9.96
C GLU A 150 12.43 -2.64 9.88
N ARG A 151 11.47 -3.53 9.66
CA ARG A 151 11.73 -4.97 9.60
C ARG A 151 12.59 -5.35 8.39
N VAL A 152 12.30 -4.81 7.21
CA VAL A 152 13.10 -5.11 6.01
C VAL A 152 14.52 -4.57 6.16
N THR A 153 14.68 -3.41 6.81
CA THR A 153 15.99 -2.82 7.08
C THR A 153 16.81 -3.73 8.00
N GLU A 154 16.19 -4.26 9.06
CA GLU A 154 16.83 -5.22 9.96
C GLU A 154 17.28 -6.47 9.21
N LEU A 155 16.42 -7.00 8.34
CA LEU A 155 16.75 -8.19 7.55
C LEU A 155 17.94 -7.94 6.62
N MET A 156 18.02 -6.74 6.04
CA MET A 156 19.13 -6.36 5.19
C MET A 156 20.43 -6.25 6.00
N GLU A 157 20.37 -5.62 7.18
CA GLU A 157 21.54 -5.46 8.06
C GLU A 157 22.08 -6.80 8.54
N GLU A 158 21.21 -7.75 8.85
CA GLU A 158 21.60 -9.09 9.28
C GLU A 158 22.36 -9.86 8.21
N ARG A 159 22.24 -9.48 6.94
CA ARG A 159 22.82 -10.18 5.79
C ARG A 159 24.00 -9.46 5.14
N GLU A 160 24.45 -8.39 5.73
CA GLU A 160 25.67 -7.69 5.27
C GLU A 160 26.94 -8.40 5.70
#